data_9be6478adae5550552784cf478201a65
#
_entry.id   9be6478adae5550552784cf478201a65
#
_cell.length_a   1.000
_cell.length_b   1.000
_cell.length_c   1.000
_cell.angle_alpha   90.00
_cell.angle_beta   90.00
_cell.angle_gamma   90.00
#
_symmetry.space_group_name_H-M   'P 1'
#
loop_
_entity.id
_entity.type
_entity.pdbx_description
1 polymer ?
#
loop_
_entity_poly.entity_id
_entity_poly.type
_entity_poly.pdbx_seq_one_letter_code
_entity_poly.pdbx_strand_id
1 'polypeptide(L)'
;MAAIVKTAKRDDWAGKFGARVAAVISNKADARGLIFAHEQGIATHVLDHKAYASREAFDAALAQCIEAYDSPADPALVVLAGFMRILTPGFVHRYLGRLVNIHPSLLPAFPGLHTHQRAIEAGCKFAGVTVHEVTAELDHGPILAQAVVPVLPADTTDELAARVLTQEHLIYPKAIADLLQNK
;
A
#
# COMPACT_ATOMS: atom_id res chain seq x y z
N MET A 1 1.32 -1.75 -6.68
CA MET A 1 2.25 -0.74 -7.20
C MET A 1 2.04 -0.49 -8.70
N ALA A 2 2.21 -1.46 -9.61
CA ALA A 2 2.05 -1.23 -11.07
C ALA A 2 0.69 -0.61 -11.48
N ALA A 3 -0.42 -1.00 -10.83
CA ALA A 3 -1.74 -0.40 -11.07
C ALA A 3 -1.75 1.10 -10.75
N ILE A 4 -1.08 1.53 -9.68
CA ILE A 4 -0.96 2.93 -9.29
C ILE A 4 -0.21 3.72 -10.36
N VAL A 5 0.97 3.23 -10.78
CA VAL A 5 1.79 3.88 -11.81
C VAL A 5 1.05 4.02 -13.15
N LYS A 6 0.37 2.94 -13.58
CA LYS A 6 -0.42 2.95 -14.82
C LYS A 6 -1.58 3.95 -14.74
N THR A 7 -2.28 3.99 -13.61
CA THR A 7 -3.39 4.94 -13.38
C THR A 7 -2.88 6.38 -13.32
N ALA A 8 -1.77 6.64 -12.62
CA ALA A 8 -1.17 7.98 -12.54
C ALA A 8 -0.84 8.54 -13.93
N LYS A 9 -0.32 7.71 -14.83
CA LYS A 9 -0.04 8.10 -16.21
C LYS A 9 -1.31 8.27 -17.04
N ARG A 10 -2.21 7.27 -17.00
CA ARG A 10 -3.45 7.28 -17.79
C ARG A 10 -4.34 8.49 -17.46
N ASP A 11 -4.45 8.82 -16.18
CA ASP A 11 -5.37 9.84 -15.67
C ASP A 11 -4.68 11.20 -15.47
N ASP A 12 -3.43 11.33 -15.94
CA ASP A 12 -2.63 12.56 -15.88
C ASP A 12 -2.59 13.22 -14.48
N TRP A 13 -2.10 12.48 -13.51
CA TRP A 13 -1.96 13.00 -12.13
C TRP A 13 -1.00 14.20 -12.07
N ALA A 14 -0.01 14.24 -12.96
CA ALA A 14 0.91 15.38 -13.03
C ALA A 14 0.19 16.68 -13.42
N GLY A 15 -0.63 16.64 -14.45
CA GLY A 15 -1.39 17.82 -14.90
C GLY A 15 -2.55 18.17 -13.97
N LYS A 16 -3.24 17.16 -13.42
CA LYS A 16 -4.43 17.40 -12.58
C LYS A 16 -4.12 17.77 -11.13
N PHE A 17 -3.11 17.13 -10.55
CA PHE A 17 -2.81 17.23 -9.12
C PHE A 17 -1.40 17.74 -8.83
N GLY A 18 -0.57 17.98 -9.85
CA GLY A 18 0.86 18.26 -9.68
C GLY A 18 1.64 17.07 -9.09
N ALA A 19 1.07 15.86 -9.12
CA ALA A 19 1.58 14.70 -8.40
C ALA A 19 2.23 13.67 -9.35
N ARG A 20 3.27 13.01 -8.88
CA ARG A 20 3.96 11.94 -9.61
C ARG A 20 4.39 10.82 -8.69
N VAL A 21 4.54 9.62 -9.21
CA VAL A 21 5.22 8.54 -8.48
C VAL A 21 6.72 8.86 -8.52
N ALA A 22 7.27 9.33 -7.40
CA ALA A 22 8.64 9.83 -7.32
C ALA A 22 9.66 8.71 -7.20
N ALA A 23 9.37 7.69 -6.39
CA ALA A 23 10.26 6.54 -6.18
C ALA A 23 9.47 5.28 -5.83
N VAL A 24 10.09 4.12 -6.07
CA VAL A 24 9.64 2.81 -5.57
C VAL A 24 10.76 2.20 -4.73
N ILE A 25 10.43 1.87 -3.49
CA ILE A 25 11.37 1.31 -2.52
C ILE A 25 10.96 -0.14 -2.22
N SER A 26 11.89 -1.07 -2.24
CA SER A 26 11.65 -2.46 -1.88
C SER A 26 12.74 -3.00 -0.96
N ASN A 27 12.38 -3.93 -0.08
CA ASN A 27 13.34 -4.67 0.72
C ASN A 27 13.92 -5.91 0.01
N LYS A 28 13.54 -6.15 -1.25
CA LYS A 28 14.02 -7.24 -2.09
C LYS A 28 14.56 -6.68 -3.40
N ALA A 29 15.83 -6.96 -3.70
CA ALA A 29 16.49 -6.47 -4.91
C ALA A 29 15.88 -7.05 -6.21
N ASP A 30 15.34 -8.28 -6.13
CA ASP A 30 14.70 -9.01 -7.24
C ASP A 30 13.20 -8.75 -7.37
N ALA A 31 12.67 -7.77 -6.64
CA ALA A 31 11.24 -7.45 -6.70
C ALA A 31 10.84 -6.99 -8.10
N ARG A 32 9.87 -7.69 -8.71
CA ARG A 32 9.32 -7.34 -10.03
C ARG A 32 8.83 -5.89 -10.11
N GLY A 33 8.41 -5.34 -8.97
CA GLY A 33 8.01 -3.94 -8.86
C GLY A 33 9.14 -2.95 -9.15
N LEU A 34 10.38 -3.24 -8.75
CA LEU A 34 11.55 -2.40 -9.05
C LEU A 34 11.86 -2.43 -10.54
N ILE A 35 11.84 -3.61 -11.18
CA ILE A 35 12.06 -3.75 -12.61
C ILE A 35 11.04 -2.90 -13.38
N PHE A 36 9.76 -3.08 -13.07
CA PHE A 36 8.69 -2.30 -13.69
C PHE A 36 8.86 -0.79 -13.46
N ALA A 37 9.18 -0.34 -12.25
CA ALA A 37 9.38 1.08 -11.95
C ALA A 37 10.55 1.68 -12.77
N HIS A 38 11.67 0.96 -12.83
CA HIS A 38 12.83 1.35 -13.63
C HIS A 38 12.47 1.50 -15.13
N GLU A 39 11.75 0.54 -15.71
CA GLU A 39 11.24 0.60 -17.08
C GLU A 39 10.32 1.82 -17.33
N GLN A 40 9.66 2.30 -16.28
CA GLN A 40 8.80 3.49 -16.34
C GLN A 40 9.55 4.80 -16.07
N GLY A 41 10.88 4.76 -15.87
CA GLY A 41 11.71 5.93 -15.56
C GLY A 41 11.51 6.45 -14.12
N ILE A 42 11.03 5.62 -13.22
CA ILE A 42 10.82 5.96 -11.80
C ILE A 42 12.07 5.54 -11.01
N ALA A 43 12.53 6.39 -10.10
CA ALA A 43 13.65 6.08 -9.21
C ALA A 43 13.34 4.83 -8.37
N THR A 44 14.36 3.99 -8.19
CA THR A 44 14.23 2.73 -7.45
C THR A 44 15.27 2.61 -6.37
N HIS A 45 14.86 2.12 -5.19
CA HIS A 45 15.76 1.88 -4.06
C HIS A 45 15.55 0.49 -3.48
N VAL A 46 16.65 -0.12 -3.06
CA VAL A 46 16.65 -1.39 -2.32
C VAL A 46 17.12 -1.12 -0.91
N LEU A 47 16.28 -1.42 0.06
CA LEU A 47 16.62 -1.39 1.48
C LEU A 47 16.37 -2.78 2.08
N ASP A 48 17.39 -3.64 2.09
CA ASP A 48 17.25 -4.96 2.71
C ASP A 48 17.18 -4.81 4.23
N HIS A 49 16.02 -5.09 4.78
CA HIS A 49 15.79 -5.01 6.22
C HIS A 49 16.72 -5.91 7.06
N LYS A 50 17.27 -6.97 6.46
CA LYS A 50 18.22 -7.89 7.13
C LYS A 50 19.58 -7.25 7.37
N ALA A 51 19.90 -6.15 6.67
CA ALA A 51 21.14 -5.40 6.85
C ALA A 51 21.12 -4.49 8.09
N TYR A 52 19.99 -4.38 8.77
CA TYR A 52 19.82 -3.49 9.92
C TYR A 52 19.66 -4.27 11.23
N ALA A 53 20.27 -3.76 12.29
CA ALA A 53 20.29 -4.42 13.59
C ALA A 53 18.92 -4.42 14.30
N SER A 54 18.04 -3.46 13.98
CA SER A 54 16.71 -3.34 14.56
C SER A 54 15.70 -2.78 13.56
N ARG A 55 14.40 -2.83 13.92
CA ARG A 55 13.32 -2.21 13.15
C ARG A 55 13.47 -0.69 13.10
N GLU A 56 13.87 -0.09 14.20
CA GLU A 56 14.11 1.35 14.34
C GLU A 56 15.22 1.81 13.39
N ALA A 57 16.32 1.05 13.29
CA ALA A 57 17.41 1.34 12.36
C ALA A 57 16.97 1.22 10.90
N PHE A 58 16.17 0.20 10.57
CA PHE A 58 15.59 0.04 9.24
C PHE A 58 14.63 1.19 8.91
N ASP A 59 13.71 1.52 9.81
CA ASP A 59 12.72 2.58 9.62
C ASP A 59 13.39 3.96 9.49
N ALA A 60 14.49 4.21 10.24
CA ALA A 60 15.28 5.42 10.08
C ALA A 60 15.92 5.53 8.67
N ALA A 61 16.48 4.42 8.17
CA ALA A 61 17.02 4.38 6.81
C ALA A 61 15.94 4.54 5.74
N LEU A 62 14.76 3.94 5.96
CA LEU A 62 13.60 4.10 5.08
C LEU A 62 13.13 5.55 5.05
N ALA A 63 13.02 6.19 6.22
CA ALA A 63 12.68 7.60 6.33
C ALA A 63 13.70 8.49 5.61
N GLN A 64 14.99 8.26 5.80
CA GLN A 64 16.05 8.98 5.09
C GLN A 64 15.95 8.83 3.56
N CYS A 65 15.60 7.64 3.08
CA CYS A 65 15.38 7.40 1.66
C CYS A 65 14.17 8.18 1.12
N ILE A 66 13.09 8.28 1.90
CA ILE A 66 11.88 9.04 1.54
C ILE A 66 12.15 10.55 1.56
N GLU A 67 12.96 11.06 2.47
CA GLU A 67 13.32 12.48 2.59
C GLU A 67 13.91 13.08 1.31
N ALA A 68 14.54 12.27 0.47
CA ALA A 68 15.02 12.72 -0.84
C ALA A 68 13.88 13.17 -1.78
N TYR A 69 12.64 12.80 -1.45
CA TYR A 69 11.41 13.05 -2.23
C TYR A 69 10.34 13.80 -1.42
N ASP A 70 10.67 14.23 -0.21
CA ASP A 70 9.74 14.83 0.75
C ASP A 70 10.22 16.23 1.15
N SER A 71 9.37 17.22 1.03
CA SER A 71 9.68 18.57 1.47
C SER A 71 8.43 19.25 2.06
N PRO A 72 8.57 20.29 2.88
CA PRO A 72 7.42 21.04 3.38
C PRO A 72 6.56 21.67 2.28
N ALA A 73 7.15 22.02 1.13
CA ALA A 73 6.46 22.60 0.00
C ALA A 73 5.79 21.54 -0.90
N ASP A 74 6.33 20.32 -0.92
CA ASP A 74 5.81 19.19 -1.70
C ASP A 74 5.92 17.91 -0.84
N PRO A 75 4.98 17.72 0.10
CA PRO A 75 5.04 16.60 1.02
C PRO A 75 4.69 15.29 0.33
N ALA A 76 5.56 14.28 0.50
CA ALA A 76 5.35 12.96 -0.06
C ALA A 76 4.18 12.23 0.61
N LEU A 77 3.32 11.62 -0.19
CA LEU A 77 2.38 10.58 0.25
C LEU A 77 3.09 9.23 0.19
N VAL A 78 3.21 8.57 1.33
CA VAL A 78 3.84 7.24 1.44
C VAL A 78 2.78 6.16 1.25
N VAL A 79 2.95 5.36 0.21
CA VAL A 79 1.97 4.35 -0.21
C VAL A 79 2.54 2.95 0.00
N LEU A 80 1.98 2.19 0.94
CA LEU A 80 2.37 0.80 1.21
C LEU A 80 1.65 -0.14 0.24
N ALA A 81 2.40 -0.86 -0.57
CA ALA A 81 1.87 -1.78 -1.58
C ALA A 81 2.52 -3.17 -1.43
N GLY A 82 1.82 -4.11 -0.80
CA GLY A 82 2.37 -5.42 -0.46
C GLY A 82 3.46 -5.35 0.62
N PHE A 83 3.36 -4.38 1.49
CA PHE A 83 4.30 -4.19 2.60
C PHE A 83 3.93 -5.12 3.76
N MET A 84 4.83 -6.05 4.10
CA MET A 84 4.55 -7.15 5.04
C MET A 84 5.32 -6.99 6.37
N ARG A 85 5.64 -5.76 6.75
CA ARG A 85 6.38 -5.46 7.97
C ARG A 85 5.56 -4.55 8.87
N ILE A 86 5.83 -4.61 10.18
CA ILE A 86 5.27 -3.68 11.14
C ILE A 86 6.25 -2.51 11.26
N LEU A 87 5.80 -1.33 10.89
CA LEU A 87 6.51 -0.07 11.07
C LEU A 87 6.52 0.34 12.56
N THR A 88 7.57 1.01 12.97
CA THR A 88 7.64 1.52 14.35
C THR A 88 6.68 2.69 14.56
N PRO A 89 6.20 2.92 15.81
CA PRO A 89 5.36 4.08 16.10
C PRO A 89 6.01 5.41 15.71
N GLY A 90 7.34 5.53 15.82
CA GLY A 90 8.09 6.72 15.43
C GLY A 90 8.00 7.00 13.93
N PHE A 91 8.13 5.96 13.08
CA PHE A 91 7.96 6.09 11.64
C PHE A 91 6.51 6.47 11.29
N VAL A 92 5.53 5.78 11.87
CA VAL A 92 4.12 6.07 11.64
C VAL A 92 3.77 7.51 12.03
N HIS A 93 4.25 7.97 13.19
CA HIS A 93 4.02 9.35 13.64
C HIS A 93 4.61 10.39 12.67
N ARG A 94 5.80 10.12 12.11
CA ARG A 94 6.44 11.02 11.14
C ARG A 94 5.61 11.24 9.88
N TYR A 95 4.89 10.23 9.43
CA TYR A 95 4.07 10.25 8.21
C TYR A 95 2.57 10.23 8.50
N LEU A 96 2.14 10.64 9.69
CA LEU A 96 0.73 10.69 10.08
C LEU A 96 -0.09 11.54 9.09
N GLY A 97 -1.24 11.00 8.65
CA GLY A 97 -2.12 11.62 7.66
C GLY A 97 -1.62 11.56 6.20
N ARG A 98 -0.43 10.98 5.97
CA ARG A 98 0.15 10.81 4.64
C ARG A 98 0.87 9.46 4.45
N LEU A 99 0.45 8.46 5.20
CA LEU A 99 0.88 7.07 5.11
C LEU A 99 -0.36 6.21 4.92
N VAL A 100 -0.47 5.53 3.79
CA VAL A 100 -1.65 4.74 3.43
C VAL A 100 -1.27 3.30 3.10
N ASN A 101 -2.18 2.39 3.40
CA ASN A 101 -2.02 0.96 3.14
C ASN A 101 -3.27 0.39 2.47
N ILE A 102 -3.09 -0.73 1.78
CA ILE A 102 -4.18 -1.57 1.30
C ILE A 102 -4.12 -2.91 2.02
N HIS A 103 -5.25 -3.32 2.60
CA HIS A 103 -5.38 -4.53 3.39
C HIS A 103 -6.45 -5.45 2.78
N PRO A 104 -6.14 -6.72 2.51
CA PRO A 104 -7.04 -7.61 1.78
C PRO A 104 -8.14 -8.22 2.66
N SER A 105 -8.89 -7.39 3.38
CA SER A 105 -10.11 -7.73 4.09
C SER A 105 -11.04 -6.52 4.17
N LEU A 106 -12.27 -6.75 4.59
CA LEU A 106 -13.24 -5.70 4.94
C LEU A 106 -13.02 -5.28 6.40
N LEU A 107 -12.01 -4.43 6.65
CA LEU A 107 -11.75 -3.93 8.00
C LEU A 107 -13.02 -3.30 8.61
N PRO A 108 -13.27 -3.49 9.91
CA PRO A 108 -12.39 -4.06 10.93
C PRO A 108 -12.34 -5.60 10.99
N ALA A 109 -13.00 -6.31 10.08
CA ALA A 109 -12.93 -7.76 10.04
C ALA A 109 -11.57 -8.25 9.52
N PHE A 110 -11.02 -9.28 10.15
CA PHE A 110 -9.79 -9.98 9.75
C PHE A 110 -8.56 -9.07 9.62
N PRO A 111 -8.17 -8.28 10.65
CA PRO A 111 -6.88 -7.59 10.65
C PRO A 111 -5.73 -8.60 10.64
N GLY A 112 -4.53 -8.19 10.21
CA GLY A 112 -3.33 -9.02 10.17
C GLY A 112 -3.30 -10.00 9.00
N LEU A 113 -2.67 -11.16 9.20
CA LEU A 113 -2.33 -12.11 8.13
C LEU A 113 -3.46 -13.11 7.81
N HIS A 114 -3.32 -13.81 6.66
CA HIS A 114 -4.17 -14.92 6.22
C HIS A 114 -5.65 -14.58 6.08
N THR A 115 -5.96 -13.37 5.65
CA THR A 115 -7.32 -12.82 5.61
C THR A 115 -8.30 -13.64 4.76
N HIS A 116 -7.87 -14.07 3.57
CA HIS A 116 -8.70 -14.86 2.65
C HIS A 116 -9.04 -16.24 3.25
N GLN A 117 -8.04 -16.94 3.78
CA GLN A 117 -8.24 -18.22 4.43
C GLN A 117 -9.21 -18.08 5.62
N ARG A 118 -8.99 -17.08 6.47
CA ARG A 118 -9.84 -16.81 7.67
C ARG A 118 -11.28 -16.48 7.28
N ALA A 119 -11.47 -15.73 6.18
CA ALA A 119 -12.80 -15.42 5.68
C ALA A 119 -13.55 -16.68 5.16
N ILE A 120 -12.85 -17.58 4.47
CA ILE A 120 -13.39 -18.87 4.00
C ILE A 120 -13.74 -19.75 5.20
N GLU A 121 -12.81 -19.94 6.14
CA GLU A 121 -13.01 -20.78 7.35
C GLU A 121 -14.14 -20.27 8.25
N ALA A 122 -14.32 -18.95 8.32
CA ALA A 122 -15.44 -18.34 9.05
C ALA A 122 -16.78 -18.46 8.31
N GLY A 123 -16.80 -19.04 7.09
CA GLY A 123 -18.02 -19.19 6.28
C GLY A 123 -18.60 -17.89 5.77
N CYS A 124 -17.79 -16.81 5.65
CA CYS A 124 -18.22 -15.54 5.15
C CYS A 124 -18.78 -15.67 3.73
N LYS A 125 -19.82 -14.91 3.41
CA LYS A 125 -20.39 -14.84 2.06
C LYS A 125 -19.77 -13.73 1.22
N PHE A 126 -19.14 -12.77 1.89
CA PHE A 126 -18.41 -11.67 1.27
C PHE A 126 -17.03 -11.53 1.92
N ALA A 127 -16.08 -11.18 1.10
CA ALA A 127 -14.75 -10.72 1.47
C ALA A 127 -14.47 -9.40 0.73
N GLY A 128 -13.28 -8.88 0.81
CA GLY A 128 -12.96 -7.67 0.07
C GLY A 128 -11.62 -7.09 0.47
N VAL A 129 -11.50 -5.81 0.29
CA VAL A 129 -10.27 -5.06 0.47
C VAL A 129 -10.59 -3.69 1.05
N THR A 130 -9.69 -3.18 1.88
CA THR A 130 -9.77 -1.87 2.52
C THR A 130 -8.50 -1.07 2.21
N VAL A 131 -8.68 0.16 1.75
CA VAL A 131 -7.63 1.19 1.76
C VAL A 131 -7.83 2.02 3.01
N HIS A 132 -6.77 2.21 3.80
CA HIS A 132 -6.85 2.95 5.06
C HIS A 132 -5.59 3.76 5.32
N GLU A 133 -5.69 4.78 6.16
CA GLU A 133 -4.53 5.44 6.74
C GLU A 133 -3.84 4.50 7.73
N VAL A 134 -2.52 4.57 7.80
CA VAL A 134 -1.75 3.78 8.76
C VAL A 134 -1.60 4.56 10.05
N THR A 135 -1.96 3.89 11.13
CA THR A 135 -1.78 4.37 12.51
C THR A 135 -0.84 3.46 13.28
N ALA A 136 -0.50 3.81 14.52
CA ALA A 136 0.34 2.97 15.36
C ALA A 136 -0.32 1.62 15.73
N GLU A 137 -1.65 1.56 15.66
CA GLU A 137 -2.42 0.33 15.84
C GLU A 137 -2.60 -0.38 14.49
N LEU A 138 -2.25 -1.67 14.46
CA LEU A 138 -2.25 -2.46 13.22
C LEU A 138 -3.66 -2.55 12.60
N ASP A 139 -3.78 -2.12 11.35
CA ASP A 139 -4.99 -2.17 10.53
C ASP A 139 -6.22 -1.48 11.15
N HIS A 140 -6.02 -0.45 12.00
CA HIS A 140 -7.08 0.30 12.70
C HIS A 140 -7.19 1.77 12.29
N GLY A 141 -6.46 2.22 11.28
CA GLY A 141 -6.54 3.60 10.81
C GLY A 141 -7.85 3.92 10.08
N PRO A 142 -8.14 5.21 9.86
CA PRO A 142 -9.31 5.66 9.12
C PRO A 142 -9.43 4.99 7.76
N ILE A 143 -10.63 4.47 7.47
CA ILE A 143 -10.94 3.79 6.21
C ILE A 143 -11.17 4.86 5.13
N LEU A 144 -10.45 4.74 4.03
CA LEU A 144 -10.53 5.65 2.88
C LEU A 144 -11.42 5.08 1.76
N ALA A 145 -11.32 3.77 1.52
CA ALA A 145 -12.14 3.08 0.53
C ALA A 145 -12.25 1.60 0.84
N GLN A 146 -13.36 0.99 0.42
CA GLN A 146 -13.55 -0.46 0.49
C GLN A 146 -14.19 -0.99 -0.80
N ALA A 147 -13.85 -2.23 -1.16
CA ALA A 147 -14.55 -2.97 -2.21
C ALA A 147 -14.86 -4.39 -1.73
N VAL A 148 -16.02 -4.88 -2.16
CA VAL A 148 -16.58 -6.17 -1.74
C VAL A 148 -16.52 -7.15 -2.90
N VAL A 149 -16.20 -8.40 -2.59
CA VAL A 149 -16.30 -9.54 -3.53
C VAL A 149 -17.07 -10.69 -2.88
N PRO A 150 -17.80 -11.51 -3.65
CA PRO A 150 -18.41 -12.72 -3.09
C PRO A 150 -17.35 -13.77 -2.76
N VAL A 151 -17.59 -14.54 -1.71
CA VAL A 151 -16.92 -15.82 -1.45
C VAL A 151 -17.79 -16.90 -2.06
N LEU A 152 -17.27 -17.60 -3.07
CA LEU A 152 -18.02 -18.60 -3.80
C LEU A 152 -17.92 -19.97 -3.10
N PRO A 153 -18.92 -20.85 -3.29
CA PRO A 153 -18.80 -22.24 -2.82
C PRO A 153 -17.55 -22.89 -3.41
N ALA A 154 -16.79 -23.57 -2.55
CA ALA A 154 -15.54 -24.25 -2.91
C ALA A 154 -14.38 -23.33 -3.35
N ASP A 155 -14.44 -22.02 -3.10
CA ASP A 155 -13.28 -21.14 -3.30
C ASP A 155 -12.05 -21.68 -2.50
N THR A 156 -10.94 -21.76 -3.18
CA THR A 156 -9.64 -21.85 -2.54
C THR A 156 -9.18 -20.45 -2.08
N THR A 157 -8.21 -20.43 -1.18
CA THR A 157 -7.58 -19.17 -0.74
C THR A 157 -7.04 -18.37 -1.94
N ASP A 158 -6.42 -19.04 -2.90
CA ASP A 158 -5.83 -18.41 -4.09
C ASP A 158 -6.89 -17.84 -5.04
N GLU A 159 -8.02 -18.52 -5.24
CA GLU A 159 -9.12 -18.03 -6.07
C GLU A 159 -9.77 -16.78 -5.46
N LEU A 160 -10.01 -16.80 -4.15
CA LEU A 160 -10.52 -15.63 -3.45
C LEU A 160 -9.49 -14.47 -3.48
N ALA A 161 -8.21 -14.76 -3.26
CA ALA A 161 -7.14 -13.77 -3.34
C ALA A 161 -7.05 -13.12 -4.73
N ALA A 162 -7.13 -13.91 -5.79
CA ALA A 162 -7.13 -13.41 -7.16
C ALA A 162 -8.33 -12.49 -7.44
N ARG A 163 -9.51 -12.83 -6.91
CA ARG A 163 -10.73 -12.01 -7.03
C ARG A 163 -10.60 -10.70 -6.25
N VAL A 164 -10.09 -10.73 -5.03
CA VAL A 164 -9.82 -9.53 -4.21
C VAL A 164 -8.80 -8.64 -4.91
N LEU A 165 -7.71 -9.21 -5.44
CA LEU A 165 -6.65 -8.46 -6.14
C LEU A 165 -7.18 -7.62 -7.31
N THR A 166 -8.21 -8.09 -8.02
CA THR A 166 -8.83 -7.27 -9.08
C THR A 166 -9.43 -5.98 -8.54
N GLN A 167 -10.01 -6.02 -7.34
CA GLN A 167 -10.56 -4.84 -6.69
C GLN A 167 -9.46 -3.94 -6.11
N GLU A 168 -8.39 -4.52 -5.55
CA GLU A 168 -7.23 -3.76 -5.09
C GLU A 168 -6.66 -2.86 -6.18
N HIS A 169 -6.53 -3.43 -7.39
CA HIS A 169 -6.00 -2.70 -8.55
C HIS A 169 -6.90 -1.54 -9.01
N LEU A 170 -8.17 -1.56 -8.66
CA LEU A 170 -9.14 -0.51 -8.99
C LEU A 170 -9.23 0.55 -7.89
N ILE A 171 -9.44 0.13 -6.64
CA ILE A 171 -9.74 1.07 -5.56
C ILE A 171 -8.51 1.78 -5.01
N TYR A 172 -7.33 1.12 -5.02
CA TYR A 172 -6.15 1.75 -4.44
C TYR A 172 -5.69 2.98 -5.22
N PRO A 173 -5.52 2.92 -6.57
CA PRO A 173 -5.22 4.12 -7.34
C PRO A 173 -6.31 5.19 -7.20
N LYS A 174 -7.59 4.79 -7.12
CA LYS A 174 -8.69 5.74 -6.93
C LYS A 174 -8.59 6.46 -5.59
N ALA A 175 -8.42 5.72 -4.49
CA ALA A 175 -8.28 6.31 -3.16
C ALA A 175 -7.08 7.27 -3.06
N ILE A 176 -5.96 6.94 -3.73
CA ILE A 176 -4.80 7.83 -3.82
C ILE A 176 -5.15 9.11 -4.58
N ALA A 177 -5.84 8.99 -5.73
CA ALA A 177 -6.28 10.16 -6.49
C ALA A 177 -7.23 11.06 -5.69
N ASP A 178 -8.17 10.47 -4.94
CA ASP A 178 -9.09 11.21 -4.07
C ASP A 178 -8.32 11.97 -2.97
N LEU A 179 -7.25 11.37 -2.40
CA LEU A 179 -6.37 12.06 -1.43
C LEU A 179 -5.58 13.20 -2.07
N LEU A 180 -5.09 13.04 -3.30
CA LEU A 180 -4.33 14.06 -4.00
C LEU A 180 -5.21 15.25 -4.39
N GLN A 181 -6.49 15.01 -4.65
CA GLN A 181 -7.45 16.06 -5.01
C GLN A 181 -7.84 16.95 -3.81
N ASN A 182 -7.74 16.42 -2.58
CA ASN A 182 -8.14 17.10 -1.35
C ASN A 182 -6.96 17.77 -0.62
N LYS A 183 -5.78 17.80 -1.24
CA LYS A 183 -4.61 18.58 -0.78
C LYS A 183 -4.65 19.95 -1.40
#